data_d2149435b6295417a830b872bc920663
#
_entry.id   d2149435b6295417a830b872bc920663
#
_cell.length_a   1.000
_cell.length_b   1.000
_cell.length_c   1.000
_cell.angle_alpha   90.00
_cell.angle_beta   90.00
_cell.angle_gamma   90.00
#
_symmetry.space_group_name_H-M   'P 1'
#
loop_
_entity.id
_entity.type
_entity.pdbx_description
1 polymer ?
#
loop_
_entity_poly.entity_id
_entity_poly.type
_entity_poly.pdbx_seq_one_letter_code
_entity_poly.pdbx_strand_id
1 'polypeptide(L)'
;MSHLTEIKTNFQDLSYLEKALIRLEIPNFKNNRLTETNDLILPQDKNNDLVFHWDGKSFVLKVDYDYWNQEYSVSHFTNRIKKEYAVETVVFESKKFGFKPIQIEQNSDGKIISLQRFKFSGSL
;
A
#
# COMPACT_ATOMS: atom_id res chain seq x y z
N MET A 1 2.78 -4.98 -29.05
CA MET A 1 3.83 -4.24 -28.35
C MET A 1 3.32 -3.80 -27.01
N SER A 2 4.05 -4.05 -25.96
CA SER A 2 3.59 -3.68 -24.64
C SER A 2 3.82 -2.19 -24.38
N HIS A 3 2.93 -1.59 -23.61
CA HIS A 3 3.04 -0.18 -23.21
C HIS A 3 3.31 -0.11 -21.72
N LEU A 4 4.57 -0.36 -21.35
CA LEU A 4 4.99 -0.32 -19.97
C LEU A 4 5.05 1.12 -19.51
N THR A 5 4.33 1.42 -18.45
CA THR A 5 4.26 2.75 -17.89
C THR A 5 4.66 2.69 -16.41
N GLU A 6 5.39 3.69 -15.97
CA GLU A 6 5.75 3.84 -14.58
C GLU A 6 4.89 4.92 -13.94
N ILE A 7 4.23 4.59 -12.85
CA ILE A 7 3.40 5.52 -12.09
C ILE A 7 4.11 5.81 -10.78
N LYS A 8 4.49 7.06 -10.59
CA LYS A 8 5.15 7.46 -9.36
C LYS A 8 4.16 7.54 -8.22
N THR A 9 4.58 7.09 -7.06
CA THR A 9 3.78 7.14 -5.85
C THR A 9 4.59 7.83 -4.75
N ASN A 10 3.93 8.10 -3.63
CA ASN A 10 4.61 8.60 -2.45
C ASN A 10 4.82 7.50 -1.40
N PHE A 11 4.72 6.25 -1.82
CA PHE A 11 4.89 5.12 -0.90
C PHE A 11 6.38 4.92 -0.63
N GLN A 12 6.79 5.11 0.60
CA GLN A 12 8.20 5.01 1.00
C GLN A 12 8.46 3.84 1.95
N ASP A 13 7.44 3.29 2.56
CA ASP A 13 7.58 2.21 3.53
C ASP A 13 6.96 0.93 3.00
N LEU A 14 7.80 -0.08 2.81
CA LEU A 14 7.35 -1.37 2.28
C LEU A 14 6.33 -2.03 3.20
N SER A 15 6.54 -1.96 4.50
CA SER A 15 5.64 -2.56 5.47
C SER A 15 4.24 -1.97 5.40
N TYR A 16 4.14 -0.66 5.28
CA TYR A 16 2.84 0.01 5.14
C TYR A 16 2.17 -0.34 3.82
N LEU A 17 2.96 -0.42 2.75
CA LEU A 17 2.43 -0.80 1.45
C LEU A 17 1.91 -2.23 1.45
N GLU A 18 2.66 -3.16 2.03
CA GLU A 18 2.22 -4.55 2.14
C GLU A 18 0.92 -4.66 2.94
N LYS A 19 0.84 -3.96 4.06
CA LYS A 19 -0.37 -3.97 4.90
C LYS A 19 -1.57 -3.37 4.18
N ALA A 20 -1.36 -2.30 3.42
CA ALA A 20 -2.40 -1.70 2.61
C ALA A 20 -2.95 -2.70 1.60
N LEU A 21 -2.07 -3.42 0.92
CA LEU A 21 -2.46 -4.42 -0.06
C LEU A 21 -3.22 -5.58 0.61
N ILE A 22 -2.78 -6.00 1.78
CA ILE A 22 -3.46 -7.06 2.53
C ILE A 22 -4.87 -6.62 2.92
N ARG A 23 -5.04 -5.38 3.37
CA ARG A 23 -6.37 -4.85 3.71
C ARG A 23 -7.31 -4.83 2.52
N LEU A 24 -6.79 -4.58 1.34
CA LEU A 24 -7.56 -4.57 0.10
C LEU A 24 -7.73 -5.96 -0.49
N GLU A 25 -7.17 -6.97 0.18
CA GLU A 25 -7.20 -8.35 -0.30
C GLU A 25 -6.55 -8.50 -1.68
N ILE A 26 -5.50 -7.72 -1.93
CA ILE A 26 -4.73 -7.79 -3.17
C ILE A 26 -3.54 -8.72 -2.95
N PRO A 27 -3.47 -9.86 -3.65
CA PRO A 27 -2.34 -10.77 -3.51
C PRO A 27 -1.03 -10.09 -3.89
N ASN A 28 0.01 -10.33 -3.10
CA ASN A 28 1.32 -9.75 -3.37
C ASN A 28 2.39 -10.62 -2.74
N PHE A 29 3.60 -10.56 -3.28
CA PHE A 29 4.75 -11.22 -2.70
C PHE A 29 6.03 -10.46 -3.07
N LYS A 30 7.06 -10.64 -2.22
CA LYS A 30 8.35 -10.00 -2.47
C LYS A 30 9.14 -10.82 -3.47
N ASN A 31 9.75 -10.14 -4.43
CA ASN A 31 10.63 -10.77 -5.39
C ASN A 31 12.09 -10.56 -4.97
N ASN A 32 12.60 -11.46 -4.13
CA ASN A 32 13.98 -11.39 -3.66
C ASN A 32 14.79 -12.63 -4.00
N ARG A 33 14.39 -13.35 -5.06
CA ARG A 33 14.99 -14.63 -5.38
C ARG A 33 16.35 -14.57 -6.06
N LEU A 34 16.53 -13.70 -7.02
CA LEU A 34 17.74 -13.70 -7.86
C LEU A 34 18.34 -12.33 -8.00
N THR A 35 17.60 -11.29 -7.68
CA THR A 35 18.07 -9.94 -7.72
C THR A 35 17.82 -9.35 -6.36
N GLU A 36 18.72 -8.57 -5.86
CA GLU A 36 18.57 -7.89 -4.57
C GLU A 36 17.55 -6.78 -4.64
N THR A 37 16.58 -6.89 -5.56
CA THR A 37 15.56 -5.87 -5.69
C THR A 37 14.45 -6.16 -4.71
N ASN A 38 14.02 -5.15 -3.99
CA ASN A 38 12.89 -5.24 -3.06
C ASN A 38 11.58 -4.98 -3.78
N ASP A 39 11.42 -5.60 -4.96
CA ASP A 39 10.21 -5.42 -5.72
C ASP A 39 9.06 -6.18 -5.09
N LEU A 40 7.89 -5.58 -5.12
CA LEU A 40 6.67 -6.20 -4.65
C LEU A 40 5.83 -6.55 -5.87
N ILE A 41 5.55 -7.84 -6.03
CA ILE A 41 4.85 -8.37 -7.20
C ILE A 41 3.38 -8.56 -6.87
N LEU A 42 2.51 -8.03 -7.71
CA LEU A 42 1.07 -8.21 -7.62
C LEU A 42 0.64 -9.09 -8.80
N PRO A 43 0.36 -10.38 -8.57
CA PRO A 43 0.03 -11.27 -9.67
C PRO A 43 -1.24 -10.88 -10.41
N GLN A 44 -1.21 -10.98 -11.71
CA GLN A 44 -2.37 -10.94 -12.57
C GLN A 44 -2.35 -12.19 -13.43
N ASP A 45 -3.31 -12.31 -14.34
CA ASP A 45 -3.35 -13.46 -15.23
C ASP A 45 -2.20 -13.44 -16.23
N LYS A 46 -1.73 -14.61 -16.61
CA LYS A 46 -0.83 -14.81 -17.77
C LYS A 46 0.46 -14.00 -17.73
N ASN A 47 1.13 -13.99 -16.59
CA ASN A 47 2.47 -13.39 -16.47
C ASN A 47 2.54 -11.88 -16.66
N ASN A 48 1.43 -11.18 -16.53
CA ASN A 48 1.40 -9.72 -16.64
C ASN A 48 1.27 -9.09 -15.27
N ASP A 49 2.20 -9.45 -14.40
CA ASP A 49 2.13 -8.99 -13.03
C ASP A 49 2.36 -7.49 -12.92
N LEU A 50 1.71 -6.88 -11.94
CA LEU A 50 2.02 -5.51 -11.57
C LEU A 50 3.22 -5.55 -10.64
N VAL A 51 4.06 -4.54 -10.68
CA VAL A 51 5.25 -4.48 -9.86
C VAL A 51 5.37 -3.12 -9.20
N PHE A 52 5.54 -3.12 -7.87
CA PHE A 52 6.00 -1.93 -7.17
C PHE A 52 7.51 -2.04 -7.04
N HIS A 53 8.21 -1.15 -7.67
CA HIS A 53 9.67 -1.13 -7.71
C HIS A 53 10.20 0.06 -6.90
N TRP A 54 11.20 -0.19 -6.07
CA TRP A 54 11.85 0.86 -5.29
C TRP A 54 12.85 1.61 -6.17
N ASP A 55 12.67 2.91 -6.32
CA ASP A 55 13.54 3.73 -7.18
C ASP A 55 14.64 4.46 -6.42
N GLY A 56 14.77 4.19 -5.13
CA GLY A 56 15.71 4.87 -4.26
C GLY A 56 15.04 5.90 -3.36
N LYS A 57 13.83 6.31 -3.66
CA LYS A 57 13.08 7.29 -2.87
C LYS A 57 11.67 6.83 -2.53
N SER A 58 11.01 6.16 -3.45
CA SER A 58 9.66 5.67 -3.24
C SER A 58 9.41 4.48 -4.14
N PHE A 59 8.27 3.84 -3.96
CA PHE A 59 7.86 2.74 -4.82
C PHE A 59 7.18 3.28 -6.07
N VAL A 60 7.59 2.78 -7.23
CA VAL A 60 7.01 3.13 -8.53
C VAL A 60 6.19 1.94 -8.99
N LEU A 61 4.95 2.18 -9.37
CA LEU A 61 4.11 1.12 -9.91
C LEU A 61 4.37 0.98 -11.39
N LYS A 62 4.84 -0.20 -11.81
CA LYS A 62 5.04 -0.52 -13.21
C LYS A 62 3.84 -1.28 -13.71
N VAL A 63 3.18 -0.74 -14.72
CA VAL A 63 1.99 -1.34 -15.31
C VAL A 63 2.13 -1.40 -16.81
N ASP A 64 1.51 -2.42 -17.40
CA ASP A 64 1.34 -2.48 -18.85
C ASP A 64 -0.16 -2.31 -19.10
N TYR A 65 -0.53 -1.18 -19.67
CA TYR A 65 -1.94 -0.86 -19.89
C TYR A 65 -2.63 -1.85 -20.83
N ASP A 66 -1.88 -2.47 -21.73
CA ASP A 66 -2.46 -3.45 -22.65
C ASP A 66 -2.91 -4.72 -21.94
N TYR A 67 -2.34 -4.99 -20.78
CA TYR A 67 -2.62 -6.20 -19.99
C TYR A 67 -3.21 -5.89 -18.63
N TRP A 68 -3.70 -4.66 -18.44
CA TRP A 68 -4.33 -4.27 -17.17
C TRP A 68 -5.56 -5.13 -16.92
N ASN A 69 -5.57 -5.87 -15.84
CA ASN A 69 -6.64 -6.81 -15.51
C ASN A 69 -7.08 -6.65 -14.07
N GLN A 70 -7.60 -5.47 -13.77
CA GLN A 70 -8.14 -5.17 -12.47
C GLN A 70 -9.56 -4.62 -12.63
N GLU A 71 -10.35 -4.73 -11.59
CA GLU A 71 -11.73 -4.26 -11.59
C GLU A 71 -11.84 -2.76 -11.78
N TYR A 72 -10.81 -2.02 -11.36
CA TYR A 72 -10.82 -0.57 -11.39
C TYR A 72 -9.81 -0.04 -12.40
N SER A 73 -9.96 1.23 -12.79
CA SER A 73 -8.94 1.89 -13.60
C SER A 73 -7.64 1.98 -12.82
N VAL A 74 -6.53 2.21 -13.49
CA VAL A 74 -5.22 2.37 -12.84
C VAL A 74 -5.28 3.48 -11.80
N SER A 75 -5.90 4.61 -12.14
CA SER A 75 -6.01 5.74 -11.22
C SER A 75 -6.83 5.38 -9.99
N HIS A 76 -7.95 4.72 -10.17
CA HIS A 76 -8.81 4.31 -9.05
C HIS A 76 -8.13 3.26 -8.18
N PHE A 77 -7.43 2.32 -8.81
CA PHE A 77 -6.68 1.28 -8.13
C PHE A 77 -5.60 1.88 -7.22
N THR A 78 -4.79 2.80 -7.78
CA THR A 78 -3.73 3.45 -7.01
C THR A 78 -4.30 4.31 -5.89
N ASN A 79 -5.44 4.97 -6.10
CA ASN A 79 -6.09 5.76 -5.06
C ASN A 79 -6.60 4.90 -3.92
N ARG A 80 -7.11 3.72 -4.21
CA ARG A 80 -7.55 2.78 -3.16
C ARG A 80 -6.37 2.38 -2.28
N ILE A 81 -5.23 2.06 -2.91
CA ILE A 81 -4.01 1.71 -2.17
C ILE A 81 -3.54 2.90 -1.35
N LYS A 82 -3.56 4.10 -1.93
CA LYS A 82 -3.14 5.32 -1.25
C LYS A 82 -3.95 5.57 0.02
N LYS A 83 -5.25 5.37 -0.03
CA LYS A 83 -6.11 5.54 1.15
C LYS A 83 -5.77 4.54 2.25
N GLU A 84 -5.58 3.28 1.91
CA GLU A 84 -5.22 2.27 2.89
C GLU A 84 -3.80 2.47 3.43
N TYR A 85 -2.88 2.90 2.58
CA TYR A 85 -1.53 3.23 3.00
C TYR A 85 -1.54 4.38 4.02
N ALA A 86 -2.35 5.40 3.79
CA ALA A 86 -2.48 6.51 4.72
C ALA A 86 -3.03 6.03 6.07
N VAL A 87 -4.02 5.14 6.06
CA VAL A 87 -4.56 4.55 7.28
C VAL A 87 -3.47 3.82 8.05
N GLU A 88 -2.68 2.97 7.38
CA GLU A 88 -1.61 2.24 8.02
C GLU A 88 -0.55 3.15 8.60
N THR A 89 -0.23 4.23 7.88
CA THR A 89 0.74 5.22 8.36
C THR A 89 0.26 5.87 9.66
N VAL A 90 -1.00 6.32 9.68
CA VAL A 90 -1.56 6.98 10.87
C VAL A 90 -1.62 6.00 12.04
N VAL A 91 -2.11 4.80 11.81
CA VAL A 91 -2.26 3.78 12.86
C VAL A 91 -0.90 3.42 13.46
N PHE A 92 0.08 3.15 12.61
CA PHE A 92 1.39 2.70 13.07
C PHE A 92 2.18 3.84 13.73
N GLU A 93 2.20 5.01 13.12
CA GLU A 93 2.91 6.16 13.68
C GLU A 93 2.26 6.63 14.99
N SER A 94 0.94 6.56 15.09
CA SER A 94 0.23 6.95 16.30
C SER A 94 0.61 6.07 17.49
N LYS A 95 0.87 4.78 17.25
CA LYS A 95 1.30 3.89 18.32
C LYS A 95 2.62 4.33 18.96
N LYS A 96 3.51 4.91 18.17
CA LYS A 96 4.80 5.41 18.67
C LYS A 96 4.60 6.56 19.64
N PHE A 97 3.49 7.28 19.54
CA PHE A 97 3.18 8.39 20.41
C PHE A 97 2.14 8.06 21.49
N GLY A 98 1.86 6.76 21.67
CA GLY A 98 0.95 6.33 22.73
C GLY A 98 -0.52 6.41 22.38
N PHE A 99 -0.87 6.39 21.09
CA PHE A 99 -2.26 6.39 20.65
C PHE A 99 -2.62 5.04 20.04
N LYS A 100 -3.89 4.70 20.12
CA LYS A 100 -4.42 3.53 19.39
C LYS A 100 -5.68 3.94 18.65
N PRO A 101 -5.96 3.32 17.50
CA PRO A 101 -7.22 3.59 16.82
C PRO A 101 -8.37 2.97 17.60
N ILE A 102 -9.43 3.74 17.83
CA ILE A 102 -10.65 3.23 18.44
C ILE A 102 -11.75 3.06 17.41
N GLN A 103 -11.64 3.74 16.30
CA GLN A 103 -12.64 3.68 15.25
C GLN A 103 -12.02 4.10 13.92
N ILE A 104 -12.34 3.36 12.87
CA ILE A 104 -11.99 3.74 11.52
C ILE A 104 -13.30 3.77 10.72
N GLU A 105 -13.64 4.94 10.21
CA GLU A 105 -14.85 5.13 9.42
C GLU A 105 -14.48 5.45 7.99
N GLN A 106 -15.26 4.95 7.07
CA GLN A 106 -15.10 5.27 5.66
C GLN A 106 -16.30 6.09 5.18
N ASN A 107 -16.01 7.19 4.52
CA ASN A 107 -17.03 8.01 3.91
C ASN A 107 -16.68 8.28 2.45
N SER A 108 -17.47 9.11 1.77
CA SER A 108 -17.25 9.39 0.35
C SER A 108 -15.91 10.08 0.08
N ASP A 109 -15.36 10.79 1.04
CA ASP A 109 -14.14 11.56 0.87
C ASP A 109 -12.90 10.80 1.34
N GLY A 110 -13.06 9.68 2.02
CA GLY A 110 -11.93 8.91 2.55
C GLY A 110 -12.27 8.22 3.85
N LYS A 111 -11.24 7.99 4.66
CA LYS A 111 -11.40 7.34 5.96
C LYS A 111 -11.13 8.31 7.08
N ILE A 112 -11.95 8.22 8.12
CA ILE A 112 -11.77 8.97 9.36
C ILE A 112 -11.26 8.00 10.41
N ILE A 113 -10.17 8.35 11.06
CA ILE A 113 -9.57 7.53 12.11
C ILE A 113 -9.70 8.27 13.42
N SER A 114 -10.40 7.65 14.38
CA SER A 114 -10.46 8.17 15.73
C SER A 114 -9.41 7.49 16.58
N LEU A 115 -8.65 8.26 17.32
CA LEU A 115 -7.54 7.76 18.11
C LEU A 115 -7.80 7.97 19.60
N GLN A 116 -7.27 7.07 20.41
CA GLN A 116 -7.31 7.17 21.86
C GLN A 116 -5.91 6.98 22.38
N ARG A 117 -5.52 7.82 23.34
CA ARG A 117 -4.22 7.69 23.98
C ARG A 117 -4.20 6.46 24.87
N PHE A 118 -3.09 5.69 24.83
CA PHE A 118 -2.92 4.58 25.73
C PHE A 118 -2.85 5.09 27.17
N LYS A 119 -3.56 4.40 28.06
CA LYS A 119 -3.37 4.59 29.48
C LYS A 119 -2.42 3.49 29.95
N PHE A 120 -1.32 3.88 30.51
CA PHE A 120 -0.41 2.93 31.10
C PHE A 120 -0.91 2.68 32.53
N SER A 121 -1.46 1.50 32.75
CA SER A 121 -1.79 1.11 34.13
C SER A 121 -0.50 0.78 34.85
N GLY A 122 -0.34 1.15 35.96
CA GLY A 122 0.87 0.93 36.69
C GLY A 122 1.74 2.03 36.38
N SER A 123 1.60 2.87 36.37
CA SER A 123 2.44 3.95 36.30
C SER A 123 3.78 3.73 36.57
N LEU A 124 4.35 4.18 35.98
CA LEU A 124 5.72 4.40 36.10
C LEU A 124 6.13 5.24 37.28
#